data_a22a5255c0a701c0f14a39ba735a9fa3
#
_entry.id   a22a5255c0a701c0f14a39ba735a9fa3
#
_cell.length_a   1.000
_cell.length_b   1.000
_cell.length_c   1.000
_cell.angle_alpha   90.00
_cell.angle_beta   90.00
_cell.angle_gamma   90.00
#
_symmetry.space_group_name_H-M   'P 1'
#
loop_
_entity.id
_entity.type
_entity.pdbx_description
1 polymer ?
#
loop_
_entity_poly.entity_id
_entity_poly.type
_entity_poly.pdbx_seq_one_letter_code
_entity_poly.pdbx_strand_id
1 'polypeptide(L)'
;MNRWIAVVAAYLVLGLLGAWYLSDTTSIGADLATYQRAGEALWTTGDPYADNANLPEDYRYRYPPLLAMVIPILGWPPLWYTLIAIATVIPIWVAYRVSGPAGLLPAALLIGAWGQQLLNGNVQAIVVALLVLVPFTGNRGAIGLALATMLKIHPALAVVWYAGRREWRLLGWYGLAMAILTLIQLPWLPEMVDFYLNDPTATETIPGLSLRAIGVVPWIVGTVAVGIAAFWFAPTRYGWLLATVLQLVALPRVLLVNLALLLAAPLPRREAQETREPLPRAQTARQG
;
A
#
# COMPACT_ATOMS: atom_id res chain seq x y z
N MET A 1 2.35 -28.02 -16.64
CA MET A 1 1.99 -26.60 -16.47
C MET A 1 1.39 -26.44 -15.08
N ASN A 2 2.04 -25.67 -14.24
CA ASN A 2 1.70 -25.59 -12.81
C ASN A 2 0.23 -25.12 -12.65
N ARG A 3 -0.61 -25.87 -11.94
CA ARG A 3 -2.02 -25.53 -11.64
C ARG A 3 -2.17 -24.07 -11.14
N TRP A 4 -1.11 -23.51 -10.57
CA TRP A 4 -1.03 -22.17 -10.05
C TRP A 4 -0.99 -21.08 -11.11
N ILE A 5 -0.29 -21.31 -12.21
CA ILE A 5 -0.26 -20.38 -13.35
C ILE A 5 -1.67 -20.24 -13.91
N ALA A 6 -2.40 -21.34 -14.03
CA ALA A 6 -3.78 -21.32 -14.50
C ALA A 6 -4.72 -20.59 -13.52
N VAL A 7 -4.54 -20.78 -12.21
CA VAL A 7 -5.34 -20.08 -11.18
C VAL A 7 -5.05 -18.58 -11.21
N VAL A 8 -3.77 -18.19 -11.19
CA VAL A 8 -3.38 -16.76 -11.25
C VAL A 8 -3.87 -16.13 -12.56
N ALA A 9 -3.70 -16.81 -13.69
CA ALA A 9 -4.18 -16.32 -14.98
C ALA A 9 -5.70 -16.16 -15.00
N ALA A 10 -6.46 -17.15 -14.45
CA ALA A 10 -7.91 -17.04 -14.33
C ALA A 10 -8.33 -15.86 -13.45
N TYR A 11 -7.64 -15.63 -12.31
CA TYR A 11 -7.90 -14.47 -11.44
C TYR A 11 -7.58 -13.14 -12.13
N LEU A 12 -6.49 -13.06 -12.87
CA LEU A 12 -6.15 -11.87 -13.64
C LEU A 12 -7.19 -11.57 -14.71
N VAL A 13 -7.61 -12.62 -15.46
CA VAL A 13 -8.64 -12.47 -16.50
C VAL A 13 -9.98 -12.06 -15.89
N LEU A 14 -10.43 -12.71 -14.82
CA LEU A 14 -11.68 -12.35 -14.13
C LEU A 14 -11.58 -10.95 -13.52
N GLY A 15 -10.41 -10.57 -12.97
CA GLY A 15 -10.15 -9.23 -12.45
C GLY A 15 -10.24 -8.16 -13.53
N LEU A 16 -9.64 -8.41 -14.69
CA LEU A 16 -9.71 -7.53 -15.84
C LEU A 16 -11.15 -7.41 -16.38
N LEU A 17 -11.87 -8.54 -16.50
CA LEU A 17 -13.26 -8.53 -16.93
C LEU A 17 -14.17 -7.80 -15.94
N GLY A 18 -13.98 -8.05 -14.63
CA GLY A 18 -14.72 -7.35 -13.57
C GLY A 18 -14.44 -5.86 -13.57
N ALA A 19 -13.20 -5.46 -13.75
CA ALA A 19 -12.81 -4.06 -13.81
C ALA A 19 -13.32 -3.39 -15.09
N TRP A 20 -13.25 -4.08 -16.23
CA TRP A 20 -13.81 -3.59 -17.48
C TRP A 20 -15.33 -3.41 -17.39
N TYR A 21 -16.05 -4.33 -16.76
CA TYR A 21 -17.48 -4.21 -16.53
C TYR A 21 -17.85 -3.07 -15.58
N LEU A 22 -16.99 -2.77 -14.60
CA LEU A 22 -17.20 -1.73 -13.57
C LEU A 22 -16.61 -0.37 -13.93
N SER A 23 -15.73 -0.31 -14.95
CA SER A 23 -15.07 0.94 -15.35
C SER A 23 -15.74 1.49 -16.60
N ASP A 24 -16.04 2.78 -16.56
CA ASP A 24 -16.17 3.55 -17.76
C ASP A 24 -14.83 3.45 -18.54
N THR A 25 -14.87 3.09 -19.80
CA THR A 25 -13.69 2.88 -20.65
C THR A 25 -12.77 4.10 -20.74
N THR A 26 -13.25 5.27 -20.32
CA THR A 26 -12.50 6.53 -20.23
C THR A 26 -11.42 6.53 -19.14
N SER A 27 -11.45 5.58 -18.20
CA SER A 27 -10.51 5.55 -17.06
C SER A 27 -9.27 4.69 -17.30
N ILE A 28 -9.16 3.98 -18.44
CA ILE A 28 -7.98 3.15 -18.73
C ILE A 28 -6.73 4.02 -18.84
N GLY A 29 -5.72 3.72 -18.04
CA GLY A 29 -4.47 4.46 -18.01
C GLY A 29 -4.54 5.82 -17.32
N ALA A 30 -5.67 6.19 -16.71
CA ALA A 30 -5.86 7.51 -16.10
C ALA A 30 -4.81 7.83 -15.04
N ASP A 31 -4.50 6.87 -14.16
CA ASP A 31 -3.49 7.05 -13.11
C ASP A 31 -2.09 7.19 -13.72
N LEU A 32 -1.74 6.35 -14.71
CA LEU A 32 -0.44 6.44 -15.38
C LEU A 32 -0.29 7.80 -16.09
N ALA A 33 -1.32 8.27 -16.79
CA ALA A 33 -1.31 9.58 -17.44
C ALA A 33 -1.14 10.72 -16.42
N THR A 34 -1.76 10.58 -15.24
CA THR A 34 -1.58 11.54 -14.14
C THR A 34 -0.14 11.55 -13.65
N TYR A 35 0.49 10.37 -13.47
CA TYR A 35 1.89 10.29 -13.06
C TYR A 35 2.85 10.85 -14.10
N GLN A 36 2.61 10.58 -15.39
CA GLN A 36 3.42 11.10 -16.49
C GLN A 36 3.38 12.63 -16.55
N ARG A 37 2.19 13.24 -16.42
CA ARG A 37 2.07 14.71 -16.34
C ARG A 37 2.79 15.29 -15.15
N ALA A 38 2.63 14.70 -13.96
CA ALA A 38 3.34 15.15 -12.77
C ALA A 38 4.86 15.01 -12.91
N GLY A 39 5.34 13.94 -13.56
CA GLY A 39 6.75 13.77 -13.89
C GLY A 39 7.25 14.84 -14.85
N GLU A 40 6.51 15.16 -15.91
CA GLU A 40 6.83 16.23 -16.83
C GLU A 40 6.86 17.59 -16.13
N ALA A 41 5.82 17.92 -15.35
CA ALA A 41 5.75 19.14 -14.56
C ALA A 41 6.95 19.27 -13.61
N LEU A 42 7.29 18.20 -12.87
CA LEU A 42 8.44 18.20 -11.96
C LEU A 42 9.74 18.58 -12.67
N TRP A 43 10.01 18.02 -13.84
CA TRP A 43 11.26 18.24 -14.56
C TRP A 43 11.28 19.53 -15.41
N THR A 44 10.12 20.12 -15.70
CA THR A 44 10.02 21.36 -16.49
C THR A 44 9.86 22.60 -15.60
N THR A 45 9.07 22.52 -14.55
CA THR A 45 8.72 23.64 -13.68
C THR A 45 9.33 23.53 -12.27
N GLY A 46 9.79 22.34 -11.87
CA GLY A 46 10.23 22.06 -10.51
C GLY A 46 9.09 21.67 -9.55
N ASP A 47 7.83 21.70 -9.99
CA ASP A 47 6.66 21.42 -9.15
C ASP A 47 5.77 20.31 -9.77
N PRO A 48 5.66 19.13 -9.14
CA PRO A 48 4.81 18.06 -9.65
C PRO A 48 3.30 18.33 -9.52
N TYR A 49 2.92 19.38 -8.79
CA TYR A 49 1.53 19.75 -8.50
C TYR A 49 1.04 20.95 -9.34
N ALA A 50 1.92 21.55 -10.14
CA ALA A 50 1.66 22.80 -10.87
C ALA A 50 0.35 22.81 -11.69
N ASP A 51 -0.02 21.67 -12.29
CA ASP A 51 -1.21 21.57 -13.13
C ASP A 51 -2.49 21.19 -12.37
N ASN A 52 -2.40 20.86 -11.09
CA ASN A 52 -3.53 20.32 -10.32
C ASN A 52 -4.77 21.23 -10.31
N ALA A 53 -4.57 22.55 -10.22
CA ALA A 53 -5.67 23.51 -10.18
C ALA A 53 -6.55 23.46 -11.44
N ASN A 54 -5.98 23.09 -12.57
CA ASN A 54 -6.64 23.06 -13.88
C ASN A 54 -7.25 21.71 -14.22
N LEU A 55 -7.08 20.69 -13.37
CA LEU A 55 -7.51 19.32 -13.63
C LEU A 55 -8.75 18.94 -12.83
N PRO A 56 -9.63 18.09 -13.41
CA PRO A 56 -10.68 17.43 -12.63
C PRO A 56 -10.07 16.65 -11.46
N GLU A 57 -10.82 16.53 -10.36
CA GLU A 57 -10.33 15.95 -9.10
C GLU A 57 -9.67 14.58 -9.26
N ASP A 58 -10.26 13.70 -10.10
CA ASP A 58 -9.77 12.33 -10.29
C ASP A 58 -8.44 12.25 -11.07
N TYR A 59 -8.02 13.36 -11.69
CA TYR A 59 -6.79 13.45 -12.48
C TYR A 59 -5.68 14.27 -11.80
N ARG A 60 -5.90 14.71 -10.56
CA ARG A 60 -4.92 15.49 -9.78
C ARG A 60 -3.87 14.59 -9.18
N TYR A 61 -2.60 15.01 -9.28
CA TYR A 61 -1.48 14.33 -8.63
C TYR A 61 -1.48 14.61 -7.13
N ARG A 62 -1.51 13.56 -6.32
CA ARG A 62 -1.60 13.65 -4.84
C ARG A 62 -0.62 12.70 -4.16
N TYR A 63 0.53 12.49 -4.76
CA TYR A 63 1.55 11.56 -4.27
C TYR A 63 2.83 12.32 -3.91
N PRO A 64 3.71 11.76 -3.06
CA PRO A 64 5.04 12.33 -2.83
C PRO A 64 5.83 12.46 -4.14
N PRO A 65 6.79 13.41 -4.23
CA PRO A 65 7.54 13.67 -5.46
C PRO A 65 8.30 12.47 -6.03
N LEU A 66 8.64 11.47 -5.18
CA LEU A 66 9.39 10.28 -5.63
C LEU A 66 8.76 9.58 -6.83
N LEU A 67 7.44 9.46 -6.86
CA LEU A 67 6.76 8.82 -7.99
C LEU A 67 6.93 9.66 -9.26
N ALA A 68 6.75 10.98 -9.18
CA ALA A 68 6.97 11.89 -10.31
C ALA A 68 8.42 11.87 -10.79
N MET A 69 9.40 11.72 -9.88
CA MET A 69 10.83 11.62 -10.23
C MET A 69 11.16 10.38 -11.07
N VAL A 70 10.57 9.24 -10.75
CA VAL A 70 10.93 7.96 -11.38
C VAL A 70 10.09 7.67 -12.62
N ILE A 71 8.94 8.31 -12.76
CA ILE A 71 7.99 8.02 -13.85
C ILE A 71 8.53 8.31 -15.25
N PRO A 72 9.40 9.32 -15.51
CA PRO A 72 10.00 9.53 -16.82
C PRO A 72 10.80 8.32 -17.32
N ILE A 73 11.33 7.49 -16.38
CA ILE A 73 12.07 6.26 -16.68
C ILE A 73 11.13 5.06 -16.71
N LEU A 74 10.29 4.92 -15.67
CA LEU A 74 9.44 3.74 -15.47
C LEU A 74 8.07 3.85 -16.14
N GLY A 75 7.63 5.04 -16.47
CA GLY A 75 6.29 5.32 -17.01
C GLY A 75 6.12 5.01 -18.51
N TRP A 76 7.11 4.38 -19.16
CA TRP A 76 6.88 3.78 -20.46
C TRP A 76 5.78 2.71 -20.32
N PRO A 77 4.63 2.83 -21.04
CA PRO A 77 3.45 2.02 -20.72
C PRO A 77 3.70 0.50 -20.66
N PRO A 78 4.44 -0.15 -21.60
CA PRO A 78 4.70 -1.59 -21.49
C PRO A 78 5.49 -1.96 -20.24
N LEU A 79 6.48 -1.15 -19.84
CA LEU A 79 7.27 -1.39 -18.63
C LEU A 79 6.40 -1.19 -17.38
N TRP A 80 5.65 -0.09 -17.31
CA TRP A 80 4.80 0.23 -16.18
C TRP A 80 3.75 -0.85 -15.94
N TYR A 81 3.01 -1.25 -16.99
CA TYR A 81 2.00 -2.30 -16.86
C TYR A 81 2.59 -3.66 -16.52
N THR A 82 3.82 -3.96 -16.98
CA THR A 82 4.55 -5.17 -16.57
C THR A 82 4.85 -5.13 -15.06
N LEU A 83 5.34 -4.01 -14.54
CA LEU A 83 5.60 -3.84 -13.10
C LEU A 83 4.32 -3.97 -12.28
N ILE A 84 3.22 -3.34 -12.71
CA ILE A 84 1.90 -3.44 -12.04
C ILE A 84 1.39 -4.90 -12.07
N ALA A 85 1.52 -5.60 -13.20
CA ALA A 85 1.11 -7.00 -13.32
C ALA A 85 1.91 -7.90 -12.36
N ILE A 86 3.22 -7.75 -12.31
CA ILE A 86 4.09 -8.49 -11.36
C ILE A 86 3.67 -8.17 -9.92
N ALA A 87 3.51 -6.88 -9.60
CA ALA A 87 3.09 -6.43 -8.28
C ALA A 87 1.71 -6.99 -7.87
N THR A 88 0.80 -7.17 -8.83
CA THR A 88 -0.53 -7.76 -8.61
C THR A 88 -0.45 -9.24 -8.25
N VAL A 89 0.51 -9.99 -8.82
CA VAL A 89 0.68 -11.43 -8.56
C VAL A 89 1.29 -11.71 -7.18
N ILE A 90 2.19 -10.84 -6.70
CA ILE A 90 2.93 -11.04 -5.44
C ILE A 90 2.00 -11.28 -4.22
N PRO A 91 1.02 -10.42 -3.91
CA PRO A 91 0.15 -10.62 -2.75
C PRO A 91 -0.70 -11.89 -2.86
N ILE A 92 -1.17 -12.24 -4.07
CA ILE A 92 -1.93 -13.47 -4.31
C ILE A 92 -1.06 -14.69 -4.01
N TRP A 93 0.19 -14.68 -4.51
CA TRP A 93 1.14 -15.76 -4.26
C TRP A 93 1.50 -15.89 -2.78
N VAL A 94 1.76 -14.76 -2.09
CA VAL A 94 2.06 -14.76 -0.64
C VAL A 94 0.86 -15.25 0.16
N ALA A 95 -0.34 -14.75 -0.13
CA ALA A 95 -1.57 -15.18 0.54
C ALA A 95 -1.79 -16.69 0.42
N TYR A 96 -1.56 -17.24 -0.78
CA TYR A 96 -1.59 -18.68 -0.99
C TYR A 96 -0.52 -19.42 -0.17
N ARG A 97 0.72 -18.95 -0.20
CA ARG A 97 1.84 -19.58 0.54
C ARG A 97 1.60 -19.58 2.06
N VAL A 98 1.00 -18.52 2.59
CA VAL A 98 0.79 -18.31 4.04
C VAL A 98 -0.50 -18.97 4.53
N SER A 99 -1.58 -18.81 3.79
CA SER A 99 -2.94 -19.22 4.21
C SER A 99 -3.48 -20.42 3.41
N GLY A 100 -2.72 -20.91 2.41
CA GLY A 100 -3.16 -21.95 1.48
C GLY A 100 -4.33 -21.49 0.60
N PRO A 101 -5.19 -22.44 0.11
CA PRO A 101 -6.33 -22.09 -0.74
C PRO A 101 -7.28 -21.06 -0.13
N ALA A 102 -7.43 -21.06 1.20
CA ALA A 102 -8.26 -20.07 1.90
C ALA A 102 -7.74 -18.63 1.74
N GLY A 103 -6.43 -18.45 1.56
CA GLY A 103 -5.83 -17.15 1.30
C GLY A 103 -6.23 -16.53 -0.05
N LEU A 104 -6.75 -17.33 -0.97
CA LEU A 104 -7.22 -16.85 -2.27
C LEU A 104 -8.62 -16.22 -2.19
N LEU A 105 -9.39 -16.51 -1.13
CA LEU A 105 -10.74 -15.98 -0.98
C LEU A 105 -10.78 -14.44 -0.93
N PRO A 106 -9.94 -13.75 -0.14
CA PRO A 106 -9.89 -12.28 -0.17
C PRO A 106 -9.55 -11.74 -1.57
N ALA A 107 -8.61 -12.39 -2.29
CA ALA A 107 -8.27 -12.00 -3.66
C ALA A 107 -9.46 -12.17 -4.61
N ALA A 108 -10.24 -13.23 -4.47
CA ALA A 108 -11.44 -13.45 -5.26
C ALA A 108 -12.52 -12.38 -4.98
N LEU A 109 -12.75 -12.06 -3.70
CA LEU A 109 -13.74 -11.04 -3.31
C LEU A 109 -13.34 -9.63 -3.76
N LEU A 110 -12.05 -9.34 -3.84
CA LEU A 110 -11.52 -8.03 -4.21
C LEU A 110 -11.11 -7.94 -5.68
N ILE A 111 -11.55 -8.90 -6.51
CA ILE A 111 -11.10 -9.01 -7.90
C ILE A 111 -11.39 -7.77 -8.73
N GLY A 112 -12.54 -7.10 -8.49
CA GLY A 112 -12.89 -5.85 -9.14
C GLY A 112 -11.92 -4.71 -8.79
N ALA A 113 -11.57 -4.57 -7.49
CA ALA A 113 -10.59 -3.60 -7.02
C ALA A 113 -9.20 -3.84 -7.64
N TRP A 114 -8.78 -5.10 -7.76
CA TRP A 114 -7.54 -5.49 -8.40
C TRP A 114 -7.51 -5.14 -9.89
N GLY A 115 -8.55 -5.54 -10.59
CA GLY A 115 -8.65 -5.29 -12.03
C GLY A 115 -8.64 -3.80 -12.34
N GLN A 116 -9.34 -2.99 -11.54
CA GLN A 116 -9.33 -1.54 -11.68
C GLN A 116 -7.92 -0.95 -11.51
N GLN A 117 -7.13 -1.42 -10.52
CA GLN A 117 -5.74 -0.98 -10.35
C GLN A 117 -4.89 -1.29 -11.59
N LEU A 118 -5.06 -2.50 -12.14
CA LEU A 118 -4.31 -2.91 -13.32
C LEU A 118 -4.70 -2.06 -14.53
N LEU A 119 -5.98 -1.84 -14.78
CA LEU A 119 -6.44 -1.05 -15.93
C LEU A 119 -6.02 0.42 -15.84
N ASN A 120 -6.15 1.02 -14.67
CA ASN A 120 -5.79 2.43 -14.47
C ASN A 120 -4.28 2.66 -14.41
N GLY A 121 -3.47 1.61 -14.25
CA GLY A 121 -2.03 1.73 -14.02
C GLY A 121 -1.70 2.29 -12.64
N ASN A 122 -2.52 1.99 -11.62
CA ASN A 122 -2.39 2.57 -10.29
C ASN A 122 -1.21 1.98 -9.51
N VAL A 123 -0.37 2.85 -8.95
CA VAL A 123 0.79 2.49 -8.10
C VAL A 123 0.40 1.69 -6.85
N GLN A 124 -0.88 1.67 -6.46
CA GLN A 124 -1.37 0.92 -5.31
C GLN A 124 -1.02 -0.57 -5.38
N ALA A 125 -0.94 -1.17 -6.57
CA ALA A 125 -0.51 -2.56 -6.71
C ALA A 125 0.92 -2.76 -6.20
N ILE A 126 1.83 -1.83 -6.52
CA ILE A 126 3.22 -1.85 -6.03
C ILE A 126 3.25 -1.66 -4.51
N VAL A 127 2.45 -0.73 -3.98
CA VAL A 127 2.33 -0.50 -2.54
C VAL A 127 1.88 -1.78 -1.81
N VAL A 128 0.84 -2.46 -2.31
CA VAL A 128 0.34 -3.71 -1.71
C VAL A 128 1.38 -4.82 -1.80
N ALA A 129 2.11 -4.94 -2.92
CA ALA A 129 3.19 -5.91 -3.08
C ALA A 129 4.33 -5.69 -2.09
N LEU A 130 4.72 -4.44 -1.85
CA LEU A 130 5.72 -4.10 -0.84
C LEU A 130 5.21 -4.42 0.57
N LEU A 131 3.99 -4.04 0.90
CA LEU A 131 3.39 -4.24 2.21
C LEU A 131 3.21 -5.72 2.57
N VAL A 132 2.80 -6.57 1.63
CA VAL A 132 2.60 -8.00 1.90
C VAL A 132 3.90 -8.71 2.28
N LEU A 133 5.06 -8.18 1.86
CA LEU A 133 6.38 -8.74 2.16
C LEU A 133 6.93 -8.27 3.52
N VAL A 134 6.40 -7.18 4.09
CA VAL A 134 6.89 -6.60 5.35
C VAL A 134 7.01 -7.63 6.49
N PRO A 135 5.99 -8.47 6.77
CA PRO A 135 6.07 -9.41 7.90
C PRO A 135 7.10 -10.53 7.72
N PHE A 136 7.62 -10.75 6.50
CA PHE A 136 8.39 -11.94 6.16
C PHE A 136 9.86 -11.68 5.84
N THR A 137 10.25 -10.41 5.60
CA THR A 137 11.55 -10.09 5.00
C THR A 137 12.48 -9.24 5.90
N GLY A 138 12.12 -9.04 7.17
CA GLY A 138 12.95 -8.34 8.17
C GLY A 138 13.39 -6.95 7.69
N ASN A 139 14.69 -6.67 7.64
CA ASN A 139 15.22 -5.36 7.23
C ASN A 139 14.75 -4.93 5.83
N ARG A 140 14.65 -5.89 4.89
CA ARG A 140 14.14 -5.60 3.53
C ARG A 140 12.67 -5.20 3.56
N GLY A 141 11.88 -5.79 4.48
CA GLY A 141 10.49 -5.39 4.72
C GLY A 141 10.38 -3.96 5.26
N ALA A 142 11.28 -3.57 6.19
CA ALA A 142 11.31 -2.21 6.70
C ALA A 142 11.64 -1.18 5.60
N ILE A 143 12.61 -1.48 4.73
CA ILE A 143 12.93 -0.66 3.55
C ILE A 143 11.74 -0.65 2.57
N GLY A 144 11.11 -1.80 2.32
CA GLY A 144 9.91 -1.91 1.49
C GLY A 144 8.75 -1.06 2.01
N LEU A 145 8.55 -1.01 3.35
CA LEU A 145 7.57 -0.13 3.98
C LEU A 145 7.90 1.35 3.75
N ALA A 146 9.17 1.74 3.84
CA ALA A 146 9.60 3.10 3.56
C ALA A 146 9.34 3.49 2.08
N LEU A 147 9.66 2.61 1.15
CA LEU A 147 9.34 2.80 -0.27
C LEU A 147 7.84 2.91 -0.51
N ALA A 148 7.03 2.04 0.10
CA ALA A 148 5.58 2.12 0.03
C ALA A 148 5.04 3.45 0.56
N THR A 149 5.63 3.95 1.67
CA THR A 149 5.31 5.26 2.26
C THR A 149 5.64 6.42 1.30
N MET A 150 6.74 6.35 0.59
CA MET A 150 7.14 7.38 -0.38
C MET A 150 6.37 7.28 -1.71
N LEU A 151 5.72 6.18 -1.98
CA LEU A 151 4.77 6.07 -3.10
C LEU A 151 3.36 6.54 -2.71
N LYS A 152 2.96 6.30 -1.45
CA LYS A 152 1.70 6.77 -0.86
C LYS A 152 1.91 6.96 0.64
N ILE A 153 1.46 8.05 1.22
CA ILE A 153 1.79 8.42 2.61
C ILE A 153 1.19 7.44 3.65
N HIS A 154 -0.01 6.90 3.40
CA HIS A 154 -0.72 6.08 4.38
C HIS A 154 0.02 4.80 4.87
N PRO A 155 0.92 4.13 4.10
CA PRO A 155 1.74 3.03 4.60
C PRO A 155 2.59 3.38 5.82
N ALA A 156 2.93 4.65 6.03
CA ALA A 156 3.65 5.11 7.22
C ALA A 156 2.97 4.66 8.52
N LEU A 157 1.64 4.58 8.54
CA LEU A 157 0.88 4.17 9.71
C LEU A 157 1.16 2.71 10.13
N ALA A 158 1.62 1.87 9.20
CA ALA A 158 1.94 0.47 9.54
C ALA A 158 3.18 0.35 10.43
N VAL A 159 3.97 1.40 10.61
CA VAL A 159 5.10 1.43 11.57
C VAL A 159 4.67 1.14 13.01
N VAL A 160 3.40 1.40 13.36
CA VAL A 160 2.79 1.05 14.65
C VAL A 160 2.94 -0.44 14.97
N TRP A 161 2.95 -1.31 13.97
CA TRP A 161 3.14 -2.74 14.14
C TRP A 161 4.56 -3.09 14.62
N TYR A 162 5.61 -2.45 14.08
CA TYR A 162 6.97 -2.61 14.58
C TYR A 162 7.10 -2.09 16.02
N ALA A 163 6.51 -0.93 16.31
CA ALA A 163 6.53 -0.33 17.64
C ALA A 163 5.85 -1.24 18.69
N GLY A 164 4.66 -1.77 18.38
CA GLY A 164 3.93 -2.68 19.26
C GLY A 164 4.66 -4.02 19.48
N ARG A 165 5.45 -4.49 18.52
CA ARG A 165 6.33 -5.67 18.63
C ARG A 165 7.66 -5.36 19.30
N ARG A 166 7.96 -4.07 19.58
CA ARG A 166 9.26 -3.59 20.09
C ARG A 166 10.44 -3.95 19.17
N GLU A 167 10.19 -4.00 17.88
CA GLU A 167 11.22 -4.31 16.87
C GLU A 167 12.00 -3.04 16.47
N TRP A 168 12.69 -2.42 17.45
CA TRP A 168 13.38 -1.14 17.33
C TRP A 168 14.41 -1.12 16.20
N ARG A 169 15.05 -2.26 15.93
CA ARG A 169 15.99 -2.41 14.84
C ARG A 169 15.30 -2.21 13.47
N LEU A 170 14.09 -2.74 13.28
CA LEU A 170 13.33 -2.58 12.03
C LEU A 170 12.80 -1.16 11.89
N LEU A 171 12.39 -0.55 13.01
CA LEU A 171 12.08 0.88 13.04
C LEU A 171 13.28 1.74 12.63
N GLY A 172 14.49 1.39 13.09
CA GLY A 172 15.72 2.06 12.68
C GLY A 172 15.98 1.94 11.17
N TRP A 173 15.81 0.75 10.58
CA TRP A 173 15.93 0.56 9.15
C TRP A 173 14.88 1.31 8.34
N TYR A 174 13.62 1.33 8.82
CA TYR A 174 12.57 2.15 8.24
C TYR A 174 12.92 3.63 8.28
N GLY A 175 13.32 4.15 9.46
CA GLY A 175 13.71 5.54 9.63
C GLY A 175 14.90 5.95 8.76
N LEU A 176 15.93 5.08 8.67
CA LEU A 176 17.09 5.32 7.79
C LEU A 176 16.66 5.38 6.31
N ALA A 177 15.85 4.43 5.87
CA ALA A 177 15.36 4.42 4.49
C ALA A 177 14.48 5.64 4.21
N MET A 178 13.59 6.02 5.15
CA MET A 178 12.80 7.24 5.05
C MET A 178 13.69 8.49 4.95
N ALA A 179 14.72 8.61 5.79
CA ALA A 179 15.65 9.73 5.75
C ALA A 179 16.36 9.83 4.39
N ILE A 180 16.88 8.72 3.87
CA ILE A 180 17.53 8.68 2.55
C ILE A 180 16.55 9.10 1.44
N LEU A 181 15.35 8.50 1.43
CA LEU A 181 14.34 8.81 0.41
C LEU A 181 13.85 10.26 0.50
N THR A 182 13.75 10.80 1.71
CA THR A 182 13.43 12.23 1.93
C THR A 182 14.55 13.13 1.44
N LEU A 183 15.83 12.80 1.72
CA LEU A 183 16.97 13.55 1.22
C LEU A 183 17.04 13.60 -0.31
N ILE A 184 16.70 12.50 -0.97
CA ILE A 184 16.60 12.45 -2.45
C ILE A 184 15.53 13.42 -2.97
N GLN A 185 14.44 13.61 -2.23
CA GLN A 185 13.32 14.47 -2.59
C GLN A 185 13.45 15.91 -2.04
N LEU A 186 14.54 16.20 -1.32
CA LEU A 186 14.73 17.48 -0.62
C LEU A 186 14.45 18.72 -1.48
N PRO A 187 14.86 18.79 -2.78
CA PRO A 187 14.59 19.94 -3.62
C PRO A 187 13.09 20.24 -3.83
N TRP A 188 12.23 19.24 -3.69
CA TRP A 188 10.79 19.32 -3.97
C TRP A 188 9.92 19.20 -2.70
N LEU A 189 10.55 19.15 -1.52
CA LEU A 189 9.82 19.13 -0.25
C LEU A 189 9.02 20.40 0.02
N PRO A 190 9.52 21.61 -0.29
CA PRO A 190 8.74 22.83 -0.11
C PRO A 190 7.40 22.78 -0.86
N GLU A 191 7.41 22.38 -2.13
CA GLU A 191 6.22 22.25 -2.97
C GLU A 191 5.27 21.18 -2.44
N MET A 192 5.81 20.05 -1.96
CA MET A 192 5.00 19.02 -1.32
C MET A 192 4.33 19.52 -0.03
N VAL A 193 5.08 20.23 0.81
CA VAL A 193 4.55 20.80 2.06
C VAL A 193 3.50 21.85 1.75
N ASP A 194 3.76 22.74 0.81
CA ASP A 194 2.81 23.77 0.38
C ASP A 194 1.53 23.15 -0.16
N PHE A 195 1.64 22.14 -1.05
CA PHE A 195 0.50 21.41 -1.57
C PHE A 195 -0.37 20.81 -0.44
N TYR A 196 0.21 20.05 0.48
CA TYR A 196 -0.58 19.37 1.52
C TYR A 196 -1.14 20.31 2.60
N LEU A 197 -0.52 21.46 2.85
CA LEU A 197 -0.96 22.40 3.88
C LEU A 197 -1.87 23.51 3.34
N ASN A 198 -1.63 23.98 2.13
CA ASN A 198 -2.22 25.21 1.62
C ASN A 198 -3.12 25.00 0.40
N ASP A 199 -2.89 23.92 -0.38
CA ASP A 199 -3.74 23.66 -1.55
C ASP A 199 -5.07 23.01 -1.13
N PRO A 200 -6.22 23.66 -1.35
CA PRO A 200 -7.51 23.08 -1.02
C PRO A 200 -7.78 21.75 -1.76
N THR A 201 -7.15 21.55 -2.92
CA THR A 201 -7.31 20.32 -3.71
C THR A 201 -6.67 19.10 -3.06
N ALA A 202 -5.70 19.29 -2.15
CA ALA A 202 -5.08 18.20 -1.40
C ALA A 202 -6.06 17.54 -0.42
N THR A 203 -6.99 18.32 0.13
CA THR A 203 -7.92 17.91 1.18
C THR A 203 -9.37 17.78 0.71
N GLU A 204 -9.69 18.21 -0.51
CA GLU A 204 -11.01 17.99 -1.11
C GLU A 204 -11.35 16.51 -1.10
N THR A 205 -12.50 16.19 -0.53
CA THR A 205 -12.97 14.81 -0.41
C THR A 205 -14.29 14.65 -1.14
N ILE A 206 -14.27 13.86 -2.21
CA ILE A 206 -15.54 13.33 -2.76
C ILE A 206 -16.10 12.32 -1.74
N PRO A 207 -17.44 12.29 -1.50
CA PRO A 207 -18.04 11.27 -0.66
C PRO A 207 -17.63 9.87 -1.09
N GLY A 208 -17.09 9.07 -0.17
CA GLY A 208 -16.64 7.70 -0.38
C GLY A 208 -16.97 6.83 0.82
N LEU A 209 -16.44 5.62 0.87
CA LEU A 209 -16.63 4.66 1.97
C LEU A 209 -15.84 5.01 3.25
N SER A 210 -15.31 6.23 3.36
CA SER A 210 -14.50 6.67 4.50
C SER A 210 -15.37 7.10 5.70
N LEU A 211 -14.86 6.88 6.91
CA LEU A 211 -15.41 7.48 8.13
C LEU A 211 -15.44 9.02 8.07
N ARG A 212 -14.57 9.62 7.26
CA ARG A 212 -14.55 11.06 6.99
C ARG A 212 -15.88 11.56 6.38
N ALA A 213 -16.58 10.72 5.60
CA ALA A 213 -17.88 11.04 5.05
C ALA A 213 -18.97 11.22 6.13
N ILE A 214 -18.80 10.56 7.29
CA ILE A 214 -19.68 10.72 8.46
C ILE A 214 -19.30 11.98 9.24
N GLY A 215 -18.02 12.32 9.29
CA GLY A 215 -17.48 13.51 9.96
C GLY A 215 -16.01 13.36 10.36
N VAL A 216 -15.38 14.51 10.65
CA VAL A 216 -13.95 14.55 11.07
C VAL A 216 -13.73 13.83 12.39
N VAL A 217 -14.63 14.03 13.37
CA VAL A 217 -14.50 13.44 14.71
C VAL A 217 -14.60 11.90 14.65
N PRO A 218 -15.62 11.27 14.04
CA PRO A 218 -15.66 9.82 13.86
C PRO A 218 -14.43 9.27 13.14
N TRP A 219 -13.93 9.99 12.15
CA TRP A 219 -12.72 9.57 11.40
C TRP A 219 -11.47 9.56 12.29
N ILE A 220 -11.22 10.65 13.04
CA ILE A 220 -10.07 10.72 13.96
C ILE A 220 -10.20 9.65 15.05
N VAL A 221 -11.36 9.55 15.70
CA VAL A 221 -11.60 8.57 16.77
C VAL A 221 -11.42 7.14 16.25
N GLY A 222 -11.98 6.81 15.09
CA GLY A 222 -11.82 5.51 14.46
C GLY A 222 -10.36 5.20 14.12
N THR A 223 -9.63 6.15 13.55
CA THR A 223 -8.21 6.00 13.22
C THR A 223 -7.37 5.76 14.47
N VAL A 224 -7.58 6.56 15.53
CA VAL A 224 -6.86 6.40 16.81
C VAL A 224 -7.20 5.06 17.46
N ALA A 225 -8.48 4.68 17.50
CA ALA A 225 -8.91 3.41 18.11
C ALA A 225 -8.28 2.19 17.39
N VAL A 226 -8.30 2.19 16.04
CA VAL A 226 -7.66 1.12 15.26
C VAL A 226 -6.13 1.17 15.42
N GLY A 227 -5.52 2.35 15.52
CA GLY A 227 -4.09 2.50 15.80
C GLY A 227 -3.68 1.90 17.15
N ILE A 228 -4.43 2.18 18.20
CA ILE A 228 -4.25 1.57 19.53
C ILE A 228 -4.40 0.05 19.42
N ALA A 229 -5.45 -0.45 18.77
CA ALA A 229 -5.64 -1.88 18.59
C ALA A 229 -4.47 -2.51 17.80
N ALA A 230 -4.01 -1.88 16.71
CA ALA A 230 -2.87 -2.35 15.93
C ALA A 230 -1.58 -2.44 16.77
N PHE A 231 -1.35 -1.48 17.66
CA PHE A 231 -0.22 -1.48 18.59
C PHE A 231 -0.34 -2.63 19.64
N TRP A 232 -1.48 -2.75 20.31
CA TRP A 232 -1.66 -3.75 21.36
C TRP A 232 -1.68 -5.18 20.83
N PHE A 233 -2.29 -5.41 19.68
CA PHE A 233 -2.36 -6.72 19.05
C PHE A 233 -1.19 -7.00 18.08
N ALA A 234 -0.21 -6.10 17.97
CA ALA A 234 0.96 -6.25 17.09
C ALA A 234 1.70 -7.60 17.25
N PRO A 235 1.89 -8.17 18.50
CA PRO A 235 2.55 -9.46 18.66
C PRO A 235 1.70 -10.65 18.20
N THR A 236 0.40 -10.48 18.00
CA THR A 236 -0.52 -11.55 17.61
C THR A 236 -0.52 -11.75 16.09
N ARG A 237 -1.14 -12.84 15.62
CA ARG A 237 -1.36 -13.11 14.21
C ARG A 237 -2.23 -12.06 13.50
N TYR A 238 -3.01 -11.29 14.25
CA TYR A 238 -3.88 -10.24 13.72
C TYR A 238 -3.19 -8.87 13.67
N GLY A 239 -2.00 -8.73 14.27
CA GLY A 239 -1.33 -7.43 14.39
C GLY A 239 -1.08 -6.77 13.04
N TRP A 240 -0.58 -7.52 12.06
CA TRP A 240 -0.35 -6.98 10.72
C TRP A 240 -1.66 -6.64 9.98
N LEU A 241 -2.71 -7.46 10.16
CA LEU A 241 -4.03 -7.14 9.60
C LEU A 241 -4.57 -5.82 10.16
N LEU A 242 -4.46 -5.61 11.48
CA LEU A 242 -4.91 -4.36 12.11
C LEU A 242 -4.09 -3.16 11.64
N ALA A 243 -2.78 -3.31 11.45
CA ALA A 243 -1.94 -2.26 10.88
C ALA A 243 -2.31 -1.92 9.42
N THR A 244 -2.80 -2.91 8.67
CA THR A 244 -3.31 -2.71 7.31
C THR A 244 -4.69 -2.05 7.32
N VAL A 245 -5.58 -2.47 8.23
CA VAL A 245 -6.90 -1.83 8.44
C VAL A 245 -6.74 -0.38 8.89
N LEU A 246 -5.75 -0.08 9.75
CA LEU A 246 -5.43 1.30 10.15
C LEU A 246 -5.18 2.20 8.94
N GLN A 247 -4.40 1.72 7.97
CA GLN A 247 -4.14 2.47 6.74
C GLN A 247 -5.44 2.79 5.97
N LEU A 248 -6.38 1.84 5.89
CA LEU A 248 -7.68 2.06 5.23
C LEU A 248 -8.55 3.07 5.99
N VAL A 249 -8.65 2.91 7.31
CA VAL A 249 -9.49 3.77 8.16
C VAL A 249 -8.96 5.20 8.18
N ALA A 250 -7.65 5.38 8.11
CA ALA A 250 -7.01 6.69 8.11
C ALA A 250 -7.16 7.43 6.76
N LEU A 251 -7.52 6.75 5.68
CA LEU A 251 -7.74 7.42 4.40
C LEU A 251 -8.96 8.36 4.51
N PRO A 252 -8.80 9.64 4.16
CA PRO A 252 -9.93 10.58 4.16
C PRO A 252 -10.96 10.23 3.09
N ARG A 253 -10.53 9.53 2.03
CA ARG A 253 -11.36 8.99 0.96
C ARG A 253 -10.99 7.53 0.72
N VAL A 254 -11.93 6.63 0.90
CA VAL A 254 -11.76 5.20 0.58
C VAL A 254 -12.51 4.90 -0.70
N LEU A 255 -11.77 4.60 -1.76
CA LEU A 255 -12.30 4.07 -3.00
C LEU A 255 -12.28 2.55 -2.95
N LEU A 256 -13.08 1.90 -3.80
CA LEU A 256 -13.09 0.43 -3.91
C LEU A 256 -11.68 -0.13 -4.13
N VAL A 257 -10.87 0.55 -4.94
CA VAL A 257 -9.47 0.21 -5.21
C VAL A 257 -8.60 0.14 -3.95
N ASN A 258 -8.90 0.93 -2.93
CA ASN A 258 -8.13 0.93 -1.68
C ASN A 258 -8.37 -0.34 -0.85
N LEU A 259 -9.51 -1.03 -1.02
CA LEU A 259 -9.77 -2.30 -0.33
C LEU A 259 -8.75 -3.39 -0.68
N ALA A 260 -8.07 -3.25 -1.81
CA ALA A 260 -6.95 -4.13 -2.17
C ALA A 260 -5.81 -4.13 -1.13
N LEU A 261 -5.70 -3.11 -0.27
CA LEU A 261 -4.77 -3.11 0.87
C LEU A 261 -4.97 -4.32 1.78
N LEU A 262 -6.20 -4.83 1.92
CA LEU A 262 -6.46 -6.01 2.76
C LEU A 262 -5.71 -7.26 2.28
N LEU A 263 -5.30 -7.31 1.00
CA LEU A 263 -4.48 -8.39 0.46
C LEU A 263 -3.02 -8.34 0.95
N ALA A 264 -2.60 -7.21 1.52
CA ALA A 264 -1.28 -7.11 2.16
C ALA A 264 -1.21 -7.85 3.51
N ALA A 265 -2.33 -8.36 4.04
CA ALA A 265 -2.40 -8.96 5.37
C ALA A 265 -2.94 -10.40 5.36
N PRO A 266 -2.28 -11.36 4.68
CA PRO A 266 -2.69 -12.74 4.72
C PRO A 266 -2.55 -13.31 6.15
N LEU A 267 -3.60 -13.98 6.62
CA LEU A 267 -3.59 -14.59 7.94
C LEU A 267 -2.90 -15.96 7.88
N PRO A 268 -1.86 -16.21 8.71
CA PRO A 268 -1.22 -17.51 8.77
C PRO A 268 -2.15 -18.61 9.28
N ARG A 269 -1.94 -19.85 8.82
CA ARG A 269 -2.63 -21.02 9.35
C ARG A 269 -2.30 -21.21 10.84
N ARG A 270 -3.25 -21.68 11.62
CA ARG A 270 -3.03 -21.97 13.06
C ARG A 270 -1.88 -22.94 13.30
N GLU A 271 -1.79 -24.00 12.51
CA GLU A 271 -0.75 -25.03 12.63
C GLU A 271 0.68 -24.50 12.42
N ALA A 272 0.86 -23.50 11.55
CA ALA A 272 2.18 -22.89 11.32
C ALA A 272 2.67 -22.01 12.49
N GLN A 273 1.80 -21.70 13.44
CA GLN A 273 2.13 -20.92 14.64
C GLN A 273 2.58 -21.80 15.80
N GLU A 274 1.98 -22.98 15.96
CA GLU A 274 2.33 -23.93 17.02
C GLU A 274 3.76 -24.46 16.83
N THR A 275 4.22 -24.60 15.58
CA THR A 275 5.61 -24.99 15.26
C THR A 275 6.64 -23.87 15.46
N ARG A 276 6.19 -22.63 15.70
CA ARG A 276 7.08 -21.47 15.97
C ARG A 276 7.10 -21.05 17.43
N GLU A 277 6.45 -21.78 18.32
CA GLU A 277 6.68 -21.56 19.76
C GLU A 277 8.17 -21.76 20.05
N PRO A 278 8.81 -20.82 20.75
CA PRO A 278 10.23 -20.95 21.07
C PRO A 278 10.43 -22.28 21.79
N LEU A 279 11.37 -23.06 21.30
CA LEU A 279 11.90 -24.20 22.04
C LEU A 279 12.01 -23.80 23.52
N PRO A 280 11.49 -24.60 24.45
CA PRO A 280 11.56 -24.31 25.88
C PRO A 280 13.01 -23.92 26.18
N ARG A 281 13.19 -22.71 26.72
CA ARG A 281 14.49 -22.25 27.16
C ARG A 281 15.04 -23.40 28.00
N ALA A 282 16.10 -24.03 27.52
CA ALA A 282 16.79 -25.06 28.23
C ALA A 282 16.96 -24.52 29.65
N GLN A 283 16.32 -25.20 30.60
CA GLN A 283 16.58 -24.99 32.03
C GLN A 283 18.08 -25.21 32.14
N THR A 284 18.84 -24.11 32.15
CA THR A 284 20.23 -24.15 32.56
C THR A 284 20.18 -24.73 33.96
N ALA A 285 20.43 -26.04 34.01
CA ALA A 285 20.58 -26.78 35.22
C ALA A 285 21.52 -26.02 36.15
N ARG A 286 20.98 -25.59 37.28
CA ARG A 286 21.77 -25.43 38.49
C ARG A 286 22.31 -26.82 38.84
N GLN A 287 23.54 -27.06 38.44
CA GLN A 287 24.40 -28.07 39.02
C GLN A 287 25.69 -27.35 39.38
N GLY A 288 25.96 -27.29 40.66
CA GLY A 288 27.18 -26.82 41.31
C GLY A 288 26.88 -26.21 42.61
#